data_2c40d216dc6ab682bbec7b521ec5a8b4
#
_entry.id   2c40d216dc6ab682bbec7b521ec5a8b4
#
_cell.length_a   1.000
_cell.length_b   1.000
_cell.length_c   1.000
_cell.angle_alpha   90.00
_cell.angle_beta   90.00
_cell.angle_gamma   90.00
#
_symmetry.space_group_name_H-M   'P 1'
#
loop_
_entity.id
_entity.type
_entity.pdbx_description
1 polymer ?
#
loop_
_entity_poly.entity_id
_entity_poly.type
_entity_poly.pdbx_seq_one_letter_code
_entity_poly.pdbx_strand_id
1 'polypeptide(L)'
;CRHKIFNADWIIDGKERSETLFGMIRDTHRNNSDGVLSAYKDNASVVEGFTGGRFYPHAGTYRATEEMIDIVYKAETHNHPTAISPFPGAATGAGGEIRDGGATGRGSKPKAGLSGYSVSNLKIPGAEQPWEKEYGKPDRIVSALDIMLEAPIGAAAFNNEFGRPAIHGYFRTFEE
;
A
#
# COMPACT_ATOMS: atom_id res chain seq x y z
N CYS A 1 -11.28 -9.93 11.47
CA CYS A 1 -10.57 -9.85 12.79
C CYS A 1 -9.80 -8.54 12.97
N ARG A 2 -9.15 -8.00 11.94
CA ARG A 2 -8.30 -6.81 12.02
C ARG A 2 -9.00 -5.61 12.65
N HIS A 3 -10.21 -5.25 12.19
CA HIS A 3 -10.99 -4.15 12.75
C HIS A 3 -11.37 -4.36 14.22
N LYS A 4 -11.66 -5.60 14.62
CA LYS A 4 -11.97 -5.91 16.02
C LYS A 4 -10.76 -5.71 16.93
N ILE A 5 -9.56 -6.11 16.48
CA ILE A 5 -8.32 -5.90 17.25
C ILE A 5 -8.00 -4.41 17.36
N PHE A 6 -8.04 -3.66 16.25
CA PHE A 6 -7.71 -2.24 16.25
C PHE A 6 -8.71 -1.36 16.99
N ASN A 7 -9.96 -1.81 17.17
CA ASN A 7 -10.98 -1.13 17.95
C ASN A 7 -11.24 -1.77 19.34
N ALA A 8 -10.40 -2.72 19.75
CA ALA A 8 -10.53 -3.35 21.04
C ALA A 8 -10.15 -2.41 22.18
N ASP A 9 -10.74 -2.61 23.34
CA ASP A 9 -10.29 -2.00 24.58
C ASP A 9 -9.01 -2.70 25.04
N TRP A 10 -8.05 -1.93 25.49
CA TRP A 10 -6.75 -2.42 25.89
C TRP A 10 -6.51 -2.27 27.39
N ILE A 11 -6.09 -3.35 28.01
CA ILE A 11 -5.61 -3.37 29.39
C ILE A 11 -4.12 -3.73 29.35
N ILE A 12 -3.25 -2.80 29.73
CA ILE A 12 -1.80 -2.99 29.73
C ILE A 12 -1.32 -2.83 31.17
N ASP A 13 -0.68 -3.87 31.70
CA ASP A 13 -0.20 -3.93 33.09
C ASP A 13 -1.31 -3.63 34.10
N GLY A 14 -2.52 -4.18 33.86
CA GLY A 14 -3.70 -4.01 34.71
C GLY A 14 -4.34 -2.61 34.64
N LYS A 15 -3.91 -1.74 33.72
CA LYS A 15 -4.47 -0.41 33.52
C LYS A 15 -5.22 -0.33 32.19
N GLU A 16 -6.45 0.12 32.23
CA GLU A 16 -7.22 0.42 31.03
C GLU A 16 -6.57 1.57 30.24
N ARG A 17 -6.54 1.42 28.94
CA ARG A 17 -6.15 2.48 27.99
C ARG A 17 -7.40 3.13 27.43
N SER A 18 -7.44 4.45 27.45
CA SER A 18 -8.57 5.24 26.98
C SER A 18 -8.71 5.27 25.46
N GLU A 19 -7.69 4.85 24.73
CA GLU A 19 -7.67 4.88 23.27
C GLU A 19 -7.42 3.51 22.67
N THR A 20 -8.16 3.26 21.59
CA THR A 20 -7.95 2.10 20.73
C THR A 20 -6.75 2.34 19.81
N LEU A 21 -6.17 1.28 19.24
CA LEU A 21 -5.10 1.42 18.22
C LEU A 21 -5.57 2.26 17.03
N PHE A 22 -6.84 2.15 16.64
CA PHE A 22 -7.42 2.98 15.58
C PHE A 22 -7.53 4.45 16.00
N GLY A 23 -7.83 4.72 17.27
CA GLY A 23 -7.82 6.05 17.84
C GLY A 23 -6.45 6.71 17.69
N MET A 24 -5.40 6.02 18.12
CA MET A 24 -4.01 6.49 18.02
C MET A 24 -3.60 6.79 16.56
N ILE A 25 -3.98 5.95 15.61
CA ILE A 25 -3.71 6.19 14.18
C ILE A 25 -4.44 7.46 13.71
N ARG A 26 -5.70 7.65 14.08
CA ARG A 26 -6.48 8.82 13.68
C ARG A 26 -6.01 10.11 14.35
N ASP A 27 -5.38 10.02 15.49
CA ASP A 27 -4.84 11.18 16.19
C ASP A 27 -3.70 11.86 15.45
N THR A 28 -2.96 11.12 14.66
CA THR A 28 -1.96 11.71 13.76
C THR A 28 -2.59 12.75 12.83
N HIS A 29 -3.77 12.44 12.29
CA HIS A 29 -4.53 13.36 11.44
C HIS A 29 -5.23 14.44 12.26
N ARG A 30 -5.81 14.12 13.43
CA ARG A 30 -6.49 15.11 14.27
C ARG A 30 -5.54 16.21 14.74
N ASN A 31 -4.30 15.82 15.07
CA ASN A 31 -3.29 16.73 15.59
C ASN A 31 -2.56 17.52 14.49
N ASN A 32 -2.57 17.03 13.25
CA ASN A 32 -1.93 17.68 12.12
C ASN A 32 -2.70 17.36 10.83
N SER A 33 -3.72 18.14 10.56
CA SER A 33 -4.60 17.98 9.39
C SER A 33 -4.35 19.01 8.29
N ASP A 34 -3.35 19.87 8.45
CA ASP A 34 -3.04 20.90 7.47
C ASP A 34 -2.72 20.29 6.11
N GLY A 35 -3.34 20.82 5.07
CA GLY A 35 -3.20 20.30 3.71
C GLY A 35 -3.95 18.99 3.44
N VAL A 36 -4.68 18.42 4.40
CA VAL A 36 -5.48 17.21 4.18
C VAL A 36 -6.91 17.59 3.81
N LEU A 37 -7.29 17.35 2.56
CA LEU A 37 -8.63 17.64 2.04
C LEU A 37 -9.63 16.54 2.39
N SER A 38 -9.19 15.29 2.40
CA SER A 38 -10.03 14.14 2.77
C SER A 38 -9.20 13.01 3.34
N ALA A 39 -9.59 12.50 4.52
CA ALA A 39 -9.06 11.30 5.13
C ALA A 39 -10.16 10.53 5.84
N TYR A 40 -10.08 9.19 5.85
CA TYR A 40 -11.01 8.26 6.52
C TYR A 40 -12.49 8.36 6.08
N LYS A 41 -12.77 8.98 4.95
CA LYS A 41 -14.14 9.18 4.43
C LYS A 41 -14.41 8.43 3.13
N ASP A 42 -13.36 8.10 2.41
CA ASP A 42 -13.41 7.46 1.10
C ASP A 42 -12.35 6.35 1.00
N ASN A 43 -12.27 5.69 -0.15
CA ASN A 43 -11.33 4.60 -0.40
C ASN A 43 -9.86 5.05 -0.45
N ALA A 44 -9.63 6.34 -0.65
CA ALA A 44 -8.32 6.95 -0.65
C ALA A 44 -8.34 8.28 0.11
N SER A 45 -7.18 8.78 0.50
CA SER A 45 -7.03 10.13 1.04
C SER A 45 -6.66 11.12 -0.05
N VAL A 46 -6.98 12.38 0.18
CA VAL A 46 -6.66 13.49 -0.73
C VAL A 46 -5.96 14.57 0.06
N VAL A 47 -4.84 15.04 -0.45
CA VAL A 47 -4.10 16.16 0.11
C VAL A 47 -3.94 17.27 -0.92
N GLU A 48 -3.77 18.49 -0.45
CA GLU A 48 -3.46 19.64 -1.30
C GLU A 48 -2.20 19.37 -2.12
N GLY A 49 -2.28 19.70 -3.38
CA GLY A 49 -1.17 19.60 -4.30
C GLY A 49 -0.64 20.96 -4.73
N PHE A 50 -0.40 21.13 -6.00
CA PHE A 50 0.21 22.33 -6.55
C PHE A 50 -0.50 22.77 -7.84
N THR A 51 -0.41 24.05 -8.18
CA THR A 51 -0.81 24.52 -9.48
C THR A 51 0.06 23.87 -10.55
N GLY A 52 -0.58 23.24 -11.51
CA GLY A 52 0.09 22.52 -12.58
C GLY A 52 -0.67 22.60 -13.90
N GLY A 53 0.08 22.40 -14.99
CA GLY A 53 -0.48 22.34 -16.33
C GLY A 53 -1.17 21.00 -16.59
N ARG A 54 -2.36 21.05 -17.14
CA ARG A 54 -3.07 19.88 -17.67
C ARG A 54 -3.42 20.08 -19.13
N PHE A 55 -3.44 18.98 -19.87
CA PHE A 55 -3.91 18.94 -21.25
C PHE A 55 -5.12 18.04 -21.33
N TYR A 56 -6.30 18.64 -21.42
CA TYR A 56 -7.58 17.98 -21.35
C TYR A 56 -8.53 18.38 -22.47
N PRO A 57 -9.47 17.50 -22.87
CA PRO A 57 -10.58 17.89 -23.70
C PRO A 57 -11.52 18.83 -22.93
N HIS A 58 -11.78 19.97 -23.50
CA HIS A 58 -12.76 20.92 -23.02
C HIS A 58 -13.66 21.36 -24.19
N ALA A 59 -14.96 21.13 -24.07
CA ALA A 59 -15.92 21.43 -25.15
C ALA A 59 -15.51 20.83 -26.51
N GLY A 60 -15.02 19.58 -26.52
CA GLY A 60 -14.62 18.86 -27.72
C GLY A 60 -13.23 19.20 -28.28
N THR A 61 -12.48 20.11 -27.65
CA THR A 61 -11.14 20.51 -28.09
C THR A 61 -10.12 20.30 -26.98
N TYR A 62 -8.98 19.69 -27.27
CA TYR A 62 -7.86 19.58 -26.31
C TYR A 62 -7.16 20.93 -26.16
N ARG A 63 -6.95 21.33 -24.93
CA ARG A 63 -6.20 22.58 -24.62
C ARG A 63 -5.45 22.42 -23.30
N ALA A 64 -4.38 23.21 -23.17
CA ALA A 64 -3.66 23.36 -21.93
C ALA A 64 -4.45 24.29 -20.98
N THR A 65 -4.54 23.90 -19.72
CA THR A 65 -5.10 24.70 -18.62
C THR A 65 -4.15 24.64 -17.44
N GLU A 66 -4.14 25.68 -16.62
CA GLU A 66 -3.51 25.66 -15.32
C GLU A 66 -4.59 25.55 -14.25
N GLU A 67 -4.40 24.64 -13.30
CA GLU A 67 -5.33 24.42 -12.21
C GLU A 67 -4.61 23.83 -10.99
N MET A 68 -5.23 23.95 -9.82
CA MET A 68 -4.79 23.22 -8.62
C MET A 68 -4.99 21.73 -8.84
N ILE A 69 -3.93 20.95 -8.66
CA ILE A 69 -3.93 19.50 -8.83
C ILE A 69 -3.67 18.85 -7.48
N ASP A 70 -4.73 18.33 -6.86
CA ASP A 70 -4.62 17.62 -5.60
C ASP A 70 -4.05 16.21 -5.79
N ILE A 71 -3.43 15.70 -4.72
CA ILE A 71 -2.75 14.41 -4.74
C ILE A 71 -3.61 13.38 -4.00
N VAL A 72 -3.90 12.28 -4.67
CA VAL A 72 -4.63 11.15 -4.10
C VAL A 72 -3.64 10.09 -3.63
N TYR A 73 -3.78 9.65 -2.38
CA TYR A 73 -3.00 8.57 -1.79
C TYR A 73 -3.89 7.39 -1.45
N LYS A 74 -3.44 6.21 -1.88
CA LYS A 74 -4.02 4.92 -1.48
C LYS A 74 -2.91 4.01 -0.98
N ALA A 75 -3.07 3.50 0.21
CA ALA A 75 -2.23 2.43 0.74
C ALA A 75 -3.03 1.12 0.75
N GLU A 76 -2.43 0.06 0.26
CA GLU A 76 -3.03 -1.26 0.17
C GLU A 76 -2.11 -2.31 0.79
N THR A 77 -2.66 -3.15 1.66
CA THR A 77 -1.96 -4.32 2.17
C THR A 77 -2.48 -5.57 1.45
N HIS A 78 -1.66 -6.18 0.63
CA HIS A 78 -2.03 -7.35 -0.16
C HIS A 78 -1.14 -8.55 0.17
N ASN A 79 -1.01 -8.85 1.47
CA ASN A 79 -0.07 -9.81 2.01
C ASN A 79 -0.45 -11.26 1.72
N HIS A 80 -1.64 -11.70 2.11
CA HIS A 80 -2.04 -13.11 2.04
C HIS A 80 -2.10 -13.64 0.61
N PRO A 81 -2.76 -12.98 -0.35
CA PRO A 81 -2.72 -13.42 -1.75
C PRO A 81 -1.32 -13.45 -2.34
N THR A 82 -0.47 -12.48 -1.99
CA THR A 82 0.93 -12.43 -2.43
C THR A 82 1.76 -13.57 -1.84
N ALA A 83 1.49 -13.96 -0.59
CA ALA A 83 2.16 -15.09 0.03
C ALA A 83 1.77 -16.45 -0.56
N ILE A 84 0.57 -16.56 -1.13
CA ILE A 84 0.08 -17.80 -1.77
C ILE A 84 0.57 -17.89 -3.22
N SER A 85 0.48 -16.80 -3.96
CA SER A 85 0.83 -16.72 -5.38
C SER A 85 1.44 -15.34 -5.67
N PRO A 86 2.75 -15.19 -5.57
CA PRO A 86 3.40 -13.88 -5.46
C PRO A 86 3.16 -12.96 -6.65
N PHE A 87 3.34 -13.45 -7.87
CA PHE A 87 3.15 -12.64 -9.07
C PHE A 87 1.70 -12.11 -9.20
N PRO A 88 0.66 -12.96 -9.28
CA PRO A 88 -0.71 -12.48 -9.42
C PRO A 88 -1.23 -11.79 -8.15
N GLY A 89 -0.75 -12.21 -6.98
CA GLY A 89 -1.10 -11.58 -5.71
C GLY A 89 -0.64 -10.12 -5.65
N ALA A 90 0.62 -9.86 -5.95
CA ALA A 90 1.16 -8.49 -5.99
C ALA A 90 0.56 -7.67 -7.13
N ALA A 91 0.34 -8.27 -8.30
CA ALA A 91 -0.35 -7.62 -9.41
C ALA A 91 -1.75 -7.14 -9.00
N THR A 92 -2.53 -8.00 -8.35
CA THR A 92 -3.87 -7.65 -7.86
C THR A 92 -3.83 -6.56 -6.78
N GLY A 93 -2.79 -6.54 -5.94
CA GLY A 93 -2.56 -5.47 -4.97
C GLY A 93 -2.37 -4.11 -5.65
N ALA A 94 -1.52 -4.03 -6.66
CA ALA A 94 -1.34 -2.83 -7.48
C ALA A 94 -2.65 -2.41 -8.18
N GLY A 95 -3.42 -3.39 -8.67
CA GLY A 95 -4.75 -3.16 -9.25
C GLY A 95 -5.75 -2.58 -8.27
N GLY A 96 -5.70 -3.02 -7.00
CA GLY A 96 -6.53 -2.49 -5.91
C GLY A 96 -6.28 -1.01 -5.64
N GLU A 97 -5.03 -0.58 -5.65
CA GLU A 97 -4.68 0.84 -5.50
C GLU A 97 -5.27 1.71 -6.62
N ILE A 98 -5.14 1.25 -7.86
CA ILE A 98 -5.66 1.97 -9.03
C ILE A 98 -7.18 2.02 -9.00
N ARG A 99 -7.83 0.90 -8.67
CA ARG A 99 -9.29 0.82 -8.55
C ARG A 99 -9.83 1.81 -7.52
N ASP A 100 -9.22 1.86 -6.35
CA ASP A 100 -9.68 2.71 -5.26
C ASP A 100 -9.41 4.19 -5.54
N GLY A 101 -8.27 4.52 -6.14
CA GLY A 101 -8.02 5.87 -6.64
C GLY A 101 -9.03 6.29 -7.71
N GLY A 102 -9.37 5.38 -8.64
CA GLY A 102 -10.39 5.62 -9.67
C GLY A 102 -11.80 5.78 -9.13
N ALA A 103 -12.11 5.19 -7.97
CA ALA A 103 -13.42 5.29 -7.32
C ALA A 103 -13.59 6.54 -6.45
N THR A 104 -12.52 7.32 -6.20
CA THR A 104 -12.55 8.52 -5.36
C THR A 104 -13.15 9.70 -6.12
N GLY A 105 -14.31 10.20 -5.69
CA GLY A 105 -14.97 11.39 -6.24
C GLY A 105 -15.05 11.38 -7.78
N ARG A 106 -14.30 12.27 -8.44
CA ARG A 106 -14.18 12.32 -9.91
C ARG A 106 -13.18 11.30 -10.46
N GLY A 107 -12.60 10.49 -9.60
CA GLY A 107 -11.51 9.61 -9.90
C GLY A 107 -10.15 10.30 -9.92
N SER A 108 -9.11 9.50 -9.95
CA SER A 108 -7.73 9.98 -10.06
C SER A 108 -7.02 9.36 -11.25
N LYS A 109 -6.00 10.05 -11.75
CA LYS A 109 -5.10 9.48 -12.75
C LYS A 109 -3.95 8.77 -12.03
N PRO A 110 -3.73 7.47 -12.26
CA PRO A 110 -2.59 6.76 -11.68
C PRO A 110 -1.28 7.42 -12.11
N LYS A 111 -0.44 7.83 -11.15
CA LYS A 111 0.80 8.55 -11.41
C LYS A 111 2.04 7.77 -11.04
N ALA A 112 2.03 7.10 -9.90
CA ALA A 112 3.12 6.25 -9.44
C ALA A 112 2.59 5.18 -8.49
N GLY A 113 3.12 3.97 -8.59
CA GLY A 113 2.96 2.90 -7.62
C GLY A 113 4.20 2.77 -6.75
N LEU A 114 4.01 2.69 -5.45
CA LEU A 114 5.08 2.44 -4.49
C LEU A 114 4.81 1.10 -3.80
N SER A 115 5.79 0.21 -3.78
CA SER A 115 5.65 -1.08 -3.10
C SER A 115 6.80 -1.36 -2.15
N GLY A 116 6.49 -2.04 -1.04
CA GLY A 116 7.48 -2.51 -0.09
C GLY A 116 7.17 -3.95 0.31
N TYR A 117 8.21 -4.75 0.51
CA TYR A 117 8.10 -6.16 0.83
C TYR A 117 8.82 -6.48 2.13
N SER A 118 8.10 -7.11 3.04
CA SER A 118 8.65 -7.68 4.28
C SER A 118 8.30 -9.15 4.33
N VAL A 119 9.30 -10.00 4.45
CA VAL A 119 9.15 -11.46 4.53
C VAL A 119 10.02 -12.01 5.66
N SER A 120 9.92 -13.31 5.95
CA SER A 120 10.88 -14.03 6.80
C SER A 120 12.25 -14.13 6.13
N ASN A 121 13.22 -14.74 6.81
CA ASN A 121 14.55 -14.97 6.24
C ASN A 121 14.47 -15.75 4.92
N LEU A 122 15.31 -15.36 3.96
CA LEU A 122 15.21 -15.85 2.58
C LEU A 122 15.68 -17.29 2.42
N LYS A 123 16.60 -17.75 3.27
CA LYS A 123 17.20 -19.09 3.21
C LYS A 123 17.66 -19.41 1.78
N ILE A 124 18.54 -18.55 1.26
CA ILE A 124 19.03 -18.66 -0.13
C ILE A 124 19.88 -19.92 -0.25
N PRO A 125 19.51 -20.87 -1.15
CA PRO A 125 20.27 -22.10 -1.32
C PRO A 125 21.75 -21.86 -1.65
N GLY A 126 22.64 -22.44 -0.83
CA GLY A 126 24.09 -22.26 -0.96
C GLY A 126 24.63 -20.94 -0.41
N ALA A 127 23.77 -20.14 0.23
CA ALA A 127 24.17 -18.88 0.89
C ALA A 127 23.41 -18.68 2.21
N GLU A 128 23.06 -19.78 2.88
CA GLU A 128 22.36 -19.77 4.15
C GLU A 128 23.18 -19.03 5.23
N GLN A 129 22.50 -18.24 6.03
CA GLN A 129 23.15 -17.44 7.06
C GLN A 129 23.08 -18.12 8.44
N PRO A 130 24.06 -17.91 9.33
CA PRO A 130 24.14 -18.61 10.62
C PRO A 130 22.98 -18.28 11.59
N TRP A 131 22.27 -17.19 11.36
CA TRP A 131 21.09 -16.82 12.17
C TRP A 131 19.77 -17.35 11.61
N GLU A 132 19.74 -17.90 10.41
CA GLU A 132 18.54 -18.47 9.82
C GLU A 132 18.20 -19.81 10.46
N LYS A 133 16.99 -19.90 11.01
CA LYS A 133 16.48 -21.11 11.66
C LYS A 133 15.30 -21.68 10.89
N GLU A 134 15.10 -22.98 10.99
CA GLU A 134 13.97 -23.65 10.38
C GLU A 134 12.81 -23.74 11.38
N TYR A 135 11.77 -22.97 11.13
CA TYR A 135 10.52 -22.99 11.91
C TYR A 135 9.36 -23.66 11.17
N GLY A 136 9.57 -23.99 9.89
CA GLY A 136 8.52 -24.42 9.00
C GLY A 136 7.63 -23.26 8.53
N LYS A 137 6.69 -23.58 7.66
CA LYS A 137 5.68 -22.64 7.17
C LYS A 137 4.41 -23.38 6.78
N PRO A 138 3.24 -22.71 6.70
CA PRO A 138 2.03 -23.33 6.15
C PRO A 138 2.25 -23.77 4.70
N ASP A 139 1.77 -24.94 4.32
CA ASP A 139 1.96 -25.52 2.98
C ASP A 139 1.42 -24.62 1.85
N ARG A 140 0.36 -23.86 2.13
CA ARG A 140 -0.28 -22.95 1.17
C ARG A 140 0.52 -21.67 0.89
N ILE A 141 1.56 -21.39 1.66
CA ILE A 141 2.39 -20.19 1.52
C ILE A 141 3.70 -20.59 0.85
N VAL A 142 4.13 -19.86 -0.17
CA VAL A 142 5.42 -20.10 -0.83
C VAL A 142 6.60 -19.62 0.02
N SER A 143 7.82 -19.87 -0.39
CA SER A 143 9.01 -19.43 0.35
C SER A 143 9.13 -17.88 0.35
N ALA A 144 9.84 -17.36 1.36
CA ALA A 144 10.16 -15.94 1.41
C ALA A 144 10.97 -15.49 0.17
N LEU A 145 11.84 -16.35 -0.32
CA LEU A 145 12.63 -16.11 -1.52
C LEU A 145 11.73 -16.00 -2.76
N ASP A 146 10.78 -16.91 -2.95
CA ASP A 146 9.86 -16.86 -4.09
C ASP A 146 9.03 -15.58 -4.07
N ILE A 147 8.56 -15.14 -2.89
CA ILE A 147 7.84 -13.88 -2.74
C ILE A 147 8.71 -12.69 -3.20
N MET A 148 9.96 -12.65 -2.74
CA MET A 148 10.87 -11.55 -3.09
C MET A 148 11.28 -11.54 -4.56
N LEU A 149 11.30 -12.70 -5.21
CA LEU A 149 11.63 -12.79 -6.64
C LEU A 149 10.46 -12.43 -7.55
N GLU A 150 9.26 -12.91 -7.23
CA GLU A 150 8.12 -12.83 -8.15
C GLU A 150 7.16 -11.65 -7.86
N ALA A 151 6.95 -11.29 -6.60
CA ALA A 151 5.97 -10.28 -6.25
C ALA A 151 6.30 -8.89 -6.84
N PRO A 152 7.55 -8.40 -6.81
CA PRO A 152 7.90 -7.12 -7.42
C PRO A 152 7.63 -7.08 -8.92
N ILE A 153 7.90 -8.20 -9.60
CA ILE A 153 7.65 -8.34 -11.04
C ILE A 153 6.15 -8.29 -11.32
N GLY A 154 5.33 -8.97 -10.51
CA GLY A 154 3.88 -8.95 -10.63
C GLY A 154 3.29 -7.55 -10.45
N ALA A 155 3.71 -6.83 -9.42
CA ALA A 155 3.29 -5.46 -9.18
C ALA A 155 3.71 -4.52 -10.34
N ALA A 156 4.94 -4.65 -10.81
CA ALA A 156 5.45 -3.87 -11.93
C ALA A 156 4.68 -4.16 -13.23
N ALA A 157 4.38 -5.44 -13.52
CA ALA A 157 3.63 -5.84 -14.70
C ALA A 157 2.24 -5.19 -14.74
N PHE A 158 1.52 -5.20 -13.60
CA PHE A 158 0.19 -4.56 -13.55
C PHE A 158 0.29 -3.03 -13.71
N ASN A 159 1.24 -2.39 -13.04
CA ASN A 159 1.46 -0.96 -13.19
C ASN A 159 1.78 -0.58 -14.64
N ASN A 160 2.55 -1.42 -15.35
CA ASN A 160 2.92 -1.17 -16.74
C ASN A 160 1.73 -1.11 -17.69
N GLU A 161 0.65 -1.87 -17.43
CA GLU A 161 -0.59 -1.80 -18.21
C GLU A 161 -1.24 -0.39 -18.19
N PHE A 162 -0.98 0.37 -17.14
CA PHE A 162 -1.49 1.74 -16.97
C PHE A 162 -0.45 2.82 -17.26
N GLY A 163 0.75 2.46 -17.71
CA GLY A 163 1.86 3.40 -17.85
C GLY A 163 2.22 4.08 -16.54
N ARG A 164 1.99 3.42 -15.41
CA ARG A 164 2.24 3.91 -14.06
C ARG A 164 3.61 3.42 -13.60
N PRO A 165 4.58 4.32 -13.33
CA PRO A 165 5.87 3.91 -12.79
C PRO A 165 5.71 3.05 -11.54
N ALA A 166 6.38 1.90 -11.49
CA ALA A 166 6.45 1.04 -10.31
C ALA A 166 7.74 1.34 -9.55
N ILE A 167 7.61 1.95 -8.39
CA ILE A 167 8.73 2.32 -7.53
C ILE A 167 8.76 1.35 -6.36
N HIS A 168 9.90 0.67 -6.16
CA HIS A 168 10.09 -0.20 -5.01
C HIS A 168 10.67 0.59 -3.84
N GLY A 169 9.89 0.68 -2.76
CA GLY A 169 10.26 1.45 -1.57
C GLY A 169 11.28 0.73 -0.70
N TYR A 170 11.05 -0.56 -0.42
CA TYR A 170 11.98 -1.35 0.37
C TYR A 170 11.79 -2.86 0.18
N PHE A 171 12.87 -3.59 0.49
CA PHE A 171 12.89 -5.04 0.66
C PHE A 171 13.54 -5.34 2.00
N ARG A 172 12.89 -6.11 2.85
CA ARG A 172 13.47 -6.50 4.14
C ARG A 172 13.00 -7.88 4.59
N THR A 173 13.85 -8.51 5.41
CA THR A 173 13.52 -9.72 6.14
C THR A 173 13.35 -9.41 7.62
N PHE A 174 12.48 -10.14 8.30
CA PHE A 174 12.26 -10.03 9.72
C PHE A 174 11.70 -11.35 10.28
N GLU A 175 12.34 -11.85 11.32
CA GLU A 175 11.85 -12.97 12.16
C GLU A 175 12.07 -12.62 13.61
N GLU A 176 11.09 -12.96 14.47
CA GLU A 176 11.11 -12.77 15.91
C GLU A 176 10.68 -14.06 16.62
#